data_9c8517153751cd738047ad3a8d06ea7b
#
_entry.id   9c8517153751cd738047ad3a8d06ea7b
#
_cell.length_a   1.000
_cell.length_b   1.000
_cell.length_c   1.000
_cell.angle_alpha   90.00
_cell.angle_beta   90.00
_cell.angle_gamma   90.00
#
_symmetry.space_group_name_H-M   'P 1'
#
loop_
_entity.id
_entity.type
_entity.pdbx_description
1 polymer ?
#
loop_
_entity_poly.entity_id
_entity_poly.type
_entity_poly.pdbx_seq_one_letter_code
_entity_poly.pdbx_strand_id
1 'polypeptide(L)'
;LNAVDFGVPQQRERVILVGMKGENNYIFPVPTHGPGKKPYVTLKDAIGDLPQLKSGESASHYAGVAENEFLRFVRAGAGQLVTEHAAPKNGAHLIRIMQTLQDGQSKDDLPEEIRPKSGYGNTYAKLWWERPSTTITRNFACPSSSRCIHPRDSRARSIREGARLQSVPDDYR
;
A
#
# COMPACT_ATOMS: atom_id res chain seq x y z
N LEU A 1 10.46 -15.05 -6.62
CA LEU A 1 10.91 -13.74 -6.15
C LEU A 1 9.80 -13.06 -5.34
N ASN A 2 10.19 -12.32 -4.30
CA ASN A 2 9.28 -11.46 -3.55
C ASN A 2 9.66 -9.99 -3.84
N ALA A 3 8.68 -9.17 -4.23
CA ALA A 3 8.94 -7.78 -4.61
C ALA A 3 9.55 -6.94 -3.47
N VAL A 4 9.20 -7.25 -2.22
CA VAL A 4 9.74 -6.55 -1.04
C VAL A 4 11.26 -6.68 -0.93
N ASP A 5 11.85 -7.76 -1.41
CA ASP A 5 13.29 -8.00 -1.38
C ASP A 5 14.08 -7.10 -2.35
N PHE A 6 13.35 -6.38 -3.21
CA PHE A 6 13.90 -5.45 -4.20
C PHE A 6 13.48 -3.99 -3.97
N GLY A 7 13.00 -3.66 -2.77
CA GLY A 7 12.66 -2.30 -2.36
C GLY A 7 11.26 -1.84 -2.76
N VAL A 8 10.40 -2.74 -3.25
CA VAL A 8 8.98 -2.45 -3.45
C VAL A 8 8.27 -2.51 -2.09
N PRO A 9 7.48 -1.51 -1.67
CA PRO A 9 6.81 -1.48 -0.37
C PRO A 9 5.60 -2.43 -0.29
N GLN A 10 5.74 -3.63 -0.87
CA GLN A 10 4.67 -4.61 -0.98
C GLN A 10 5.22 -6.04 -0.90
N GLN A 11 4.68 -6.85 -0.01
CA GLN A 11 4.89 -8.29 -0.03
C GLN A 11 4.12 -8.90 -1.21
N ARG A 12 4.86 -9.30 -2.24
CA ARG A 12 4.29 -9.87 -3.47
C ARG A 12 5.20 -10.94 -4.03
N GLU A 13 4.91 -12.17 -3.67
CA GLU A 13 5.61 -13.33 -4.20
C GLU A 13 5.11 -13.71 -5.59
N ARG A 14 6.04 -14.00 -6.49
CA ARG A 14 5.73 -14.47 -7.85
C ARG A 14 6.76 -15.51 -8.29
N VAL A 15 6.27 -16.53 -8.94
CA VAL A 15 7.11 -17.46 -9.71
C VAL A 15 7.39 -16.80 -11.06
N ILE A 16 8.66 -16.73 -11.43
CA ILE A 16 9.10 -16.20 -12.72
C ILE A 16 9.82 -17.32 -13.43
N LEU A 17 9.35 -17.67 -14.62
CA LEU A 17 9.97 -18.63 -15.51
C LEU A 17 10.61 -17.87 -16.69
N VAL A 18 11.91 -18.09 -16.89
CA VAL A 18 12.66 -17.46 -17.99
C VAL A 18 13.10 -18.54 -18.96
N GLY A 19 12.62 -18.46 -20.18
CA GLY A 19 13.06 -19.30 -21.29
C GLY A 19 14.03 -18.53 -22.20
N MET A 20 15.19 -19.11 -22.49
CA MET A 20 16.18 -18.52 -23.38
C MET A 20 16.51 -19.49 -24.53
N LYS A 21 16.71 -18.97 -25.71
CA LYS A 21 17.17 -19.75 -26.86
C LYS A 21 18.71 -19.76 -26.88
N GLY A 22 19.30 -20.94 -27.02
CA GLY A 22 20.76 -21.13 -27.04
C GLY A 22 21.33 -21.48 -25.66
N GLU A 23 22.67 -21.40 -25.53
CA GLU A 23 23.42 -21.80 -24.33
C GLU A 23 23.59 -20.68 -23.29
N ASN A 24 22.74 -19.67 -23.31
CA ASN A 24 22.82 -18.55 -22.36
C ASN A 24 22.17 -18.92 -21.01
N ASN A 25 22.84 -18.60 -19.93
CA ASN A 25 22.32 -18.75 -18.60
C ASN A 25 21.69 -17.42 -18.11
N TYR A 26 20.44 -17.45 -17.68
CA TYR A 26 19.79 -16.30 -17.04
C TYR A 26 20.20 -16.25 -15.56
N ILE A 27 20.67 -15.08 -15.13
CA ILE A 27 20.99 -14.83 -13.73
C ILE A 27 19.88 -13.97 -13.12
N PHE A 28 19.19 -14.52 -12.11
CA PHE A 28 18.21 -13.75 -11.37
C PHE A 28 18.86 -12.61 -10.57
N PRO A 29 18.21 -11.45 -10.46
CA PRO A 29 18.73 -10.34 -9.67
C PRO A 29 18.88 -10.74 -8.20
N VAL A 30 19.94 -10.22 -7.56
CA VAL A 30 20.18 -10.44 -6.13
C VAL A 30 19.29 -9.50 -5.31
N PRO A 31 18.61 -9.98 -4.28
CA PRO A 31 17.84 -9.13 -3.38
C PRO A 31 18.69 -8.00 -2.77
N THR A 32 18.12 -6.81 -2.71
CA THR A 32 18.75 -5.59 -2.18
C THR A 32 18.28 -5.21 -0.78
N HIS A 33 17.12 -5.72 -0.38
CA HIS A 33 16.48 -5.46 0.91
C HIS A 33 16.27 -6.76 1.70
N GLY A 34 16.16 -6.66 3.03
CA GLY A 34 15.92 -7.78 3.92
C GLY A 34 17.00 -7.95 5.00
N PRO A 35 17.03 -9.08 5.71
CA PRO A 35 17.99 -9.34 6.76
C PRO A 35 19.45 -9.20 6.27
N GLY A 36 20.25 -8.39 6.96
CA GLY A 36 21.64 -8.11 6.59
C GLY A 36 21.82 -7.21 5.35
N LYS A 37 20.75 -6.60 4.83
CA LYS A 37 20.72 -5.69 3.69
C LYS A 37 20.00 -4.38 4.06
N LYS A 38 19.61 -3.57 3.05
CA LYS A 38 18.74 -2.40 3.31
C LYS A 38 17.44 -2.86 3.99
N PRO A 39 16.89 -2.08 4.94
CA PRO A 39 15.60 -2.40 5.54
C PRO A 39 14.49 -2.39 4.49
N TYR A 40 13.46 -3.18 4.70
CA TYR A 40 12.28 -3.15 3.84
C TYR A 40 11.61 -1.77 3.86
N VAL A 41 11.17 -1.32 2.70
CA VAL A 41 10.38 -0.08 2.57
C VAL A 41 9.00 -0.32 3.16
N THR A 42 8.67 0.43 4.20
CA THR A 42 7.38 0.32 4.91
C THR A 42 6.27 1.10 4.22
N LEU A 43 5.03 0.91 4.66
CA LEU A 43 3.90 1.75 4.23
C LEU A 43 4.16 3.22 4.55
N LYS A 44 4.67 3.51 5.75
CA LYS A 44 5.09 4.86 6.17
C LYS A 44 6.09 5.49 5.23
N ASP A 45 7.14 4.73 4.88
CA ASP A 45 8.19 5.22 3.97
C ASP A 45 7.64 5.54 2.57
N ALA A 46 6.60 4.82 2.14
CA ALA A 46 6.05 4.95 0.80
C ALA A 46 5.00 6.05 0.64
N ILE A 47 4.19 6.30 1.68
CA ILE A 47 3.04 7.21 1.58
C ILE A 47 2.98 8.28 2.69
N GLY A 48 3.97 8.32 3.59
CA GLY A 48 3.95 9.22 4.76
C GLY A 48 4.07 10.71 4.44
N ASP A 49 4.50 11.08 3.23
CA ASP A 49 4.56 12.45 2.72
C ASP A 49 3.27 12.92 2.03
N LEU A 50 2.32 12.00 1.82
CA LEU A 50 1.02 12.35 1.26
C LEU A 50 0.13 13.01 2.31
N PRO A 51 -0.74 13.95 1.92
CA PRO A 51 -1.71 14.57 2.83
C PRO A 51 -2.65 13.54 3.46
N GLN A 52 -2.97 13.75 4.73
CA GLN A 52 -4.04 13.00 5.38
C GLN A 52 -5.39 13.39 4.76
N LEU A 53 -6.24 12.40 4.55
CA LEU A 53 -7.57 12.58 3.97
C LEU A 53 -8.63 11.92 4.84
N LYS A 54 -9.77 12.58 4.98
CA LYS A 54 -10.99 11.93 5.42
C LYS A 54 -11.66 11.21 4.24
N SER A 55 -12.63 10.35 4.55
CA SER A 55 -13.44 9.68 3.54
C SER A 55 -14.11 10.67 2.58
N GLY A 56 -13.84 10.56 1.29
CA GLY A 56 -14.36 11.41 0.23
C GLY A 56 -13.58 12.71 -0.01
N GLU A 57 -12.51 12.98 0.74
CA GLU A 57 -11.63 14.13 0.50
C GLU A 57 -10.57 13.84 -0.57
N SER A 58 -10.00 14.90 -1.11
CA SER A 58 -8.88 14.84 -2.06
C SER A 58 -7.86 15.94 -1.75
N ALA A 59 -6.62 15.72 -2.16
CA ALA A 59 -5.56 16.72 -2.09
C ALA A 59 -4.68 16.66 -3.34
N SER A 60 -4.08 17.80 -3.68
CA SER A 60 -3.27 17.98 -4.87
C SER A 60 -1.82 18.44 -4.60
N HIS A 61 -1.41 18.54 -3.34
CA HIS A 61 -0.06 18.93 -2.95
C HIS A 61 0.50 17.95 -1.93
N TYR A 62 1.81 17.78 -1.91
CA TYR A 62 2.47 16.98 -0.89
C TYR A 62 2.39 17.66 0.48
N ALA A 63 2.24 16.88 1.55
CA ALA A 63 2.29 17.38 2.93
C ALA A 63 3.71 17.41 3.48
N GLY A 64 4.62 16.64 2.91
CA GLY A 64 6.01 16.51 3.36
C GLY A 64 7.02 16.54 2.23
N VAL A 65 8.30 16.59 2.60
CA VAL A 65 9.42 16.48 1.68
C VAL A 65 9.77 15.00 1.41
N ALA A 66 10.53 14.74 0.34
CA ALA A 66 11.00 13.40 0.00
C ALA A 66 12.21 13.01 0.87
N GLU A 67 11.98 12.64 2.13
CA GLU A 67 13.02 12.40 3.12
C GLU A 67 13.84 11.14 2.87
N ASN A 68 13.24 10.09 2.32
CA ASN A 68 13.88 8.79 2.09
C ASN A 68 14.16 8.52 0.60
N GLU A 69 14.94 7.45 0.33
CA GLU A 69 15.34 7.04 -1.02
C GLU A 69 14.12 6.68 -1.90
N PHE A 70 13.13 6.00 -1.33
CA PHE A 70 11.93 5.60 -2.05
C PHE A 70 11.10 6.80 -2.49
N LEU A 71 10.88 7.78 -1.60
CA LEU A 71 10.15 9.00 -1.94
C LEU A 71 10.87 9.83 -3.01
N ARG A 72 12.20 9.93 -2.92
CA ARG A 72 12.99 10.59 -3.99
C ARG A 72 12.83 9.91 -5.33
N PHE A 73 12.78 8.57 -5.34
CA PHE A 73 12.56 7.79 -6.56
C PHE A 73 11.15 8.03 -7.14
N VAL A 74 10.08 7.85 -6.36
CA VAL A 74 8.72 7.96 -6.90
C VAL A 74 8.32 9.39 -7.25
N ARG A 75 8.93 10.40 -6.63
CA ARG A 75 8.68 11.83 -6.91
C ARG A 75 9.60 12.42 -7.95
N ALA A 76 10.57 11.66 -8.47
CA ALA A 76 11.43 12.13 -9.55
C ALA A 76 10.58 12.54 -10.77
N GLY A 77 10.63 13.81 -11.17
CA GLY A 77 9.84 14.35 -12.30
C GLY A 77 8.40 14.76 -11.99
N ALA A 78 7.89 14.48 -10.79
CA ALA A 78 6.47 14.75 -10.46
C ALA A 78 6.14 16.23 -10.17
N GLY A 79 7.15 17.09 -9.98
CA GLY A 79 6.93 18.49 -9.61
C GLY A 79 6.35 18.65 -8.19
N GLN A 80 5.50 19.66 -7.98
CA GLN A 80 4.92 19.97 -6.68
C GLN A 80 3.51 19.40 -6.45
N LEU A 81 2.89 18.85 -7.50
CA LEU A 81 1.51 18.40 -7.46
C LEU A 81 1.41 16.88 -7.33
N VAL A 82 0.50 16.46 -6.46
CA VAL A 82 0.04 15.08 -6.34
C VAL A 82 -1.20 14.89 -7.20
N THR A 83 -1.21 13.86 -8.03
CA THR A 83 -2.39 13.44 -8.80
C THR A 83 -2.98 12.15 -8.23
N GLU A 84 -4.26 11.88 -8.49
CA GLU A 84 -4.95 10.63 -8.09
C GLU A 84 -4.98 10.39 -6.56
N HIS A 85 -4.79 11.44 -5.74
CA HIS A 85 -4.88 11.35 -4.29
C HIS A 85 -6.26 11.81 -3.81
N ALA A 86 -7.26 10.96 -4.07
CA ALA A 86 -8.65 11.13 -3.63
C ALA A 86 -9.09 9.89 -2.85
N ALA A 87 -9.63 10.10 -1.66
CA ALA A 87 -10.13 9.04 -0.81
C ALA A 87 -11.52 8.57 -1.30
N PRO A 88 -11.77 7.26 -1.38
CA PRO A 88 -13.12 6.76 -1.64
C PRO A 88 -14.12 7.25 -0.58
N LYS A 89 -15.33 7.57 -1.01
CA LYS A 89 -16.41 7.93 -0.08
C LYS A 89 -16.98 6.68 0.57
N ASN A 90 -16.92 6.60 1.89
CA ASN A 90 -17.40 5.47 2.67
C ASN A 90 -18.62 5.90 3.53
N GLY A 91 -19.57 4.99 3.73
CA GLY A 91 -20.71 5.23 4.62
C GLY A 91 -20.31 5.22 6.10
N ALA A 92 -21.11 5.86 6.96
CA ALA A 92 -20.83 6.03 8.38
C ALA A 92 -20.53 4.72 9.13
N HIS A 93 -21.28 3.66 8.84
CA HIS A 93 -21.04 2.34 9.44
C HIS A 93 -19.65 1.78 9.11
N LEU A 94 -19.21 1.88 7.84
CA LEU A 94 -17.89 1.43 7.43
C LEU A 94 -16.77 2.30 8.05
N ILE A 95 -16.98 3.61 8.17
CA ILE A 95 -16.04 4.51 8.84
C ILE A 95 -15.89 4.09 10.33
N ARG A 96 -16.99 3.78 11.02
CA ARG A 96 -16.95 3.27 12.41
C ARG A 96 -16.13 1.99 12.53
N ILE A 97 -16.31 1.03 11.61
CA ILE A 97 -15.49 -0.19 11.56
C ILE A 97 -14.01 0.16 11.44
N MET A 98 -13.65 1.02 10.48
CA MET A 98 -12.25 1.40 10.23
C MET A 98 -11.60 2.13 11.40
N GLN A 99 -12.36 2.94 12.13
CA GLN A 99 -11.90 3.66 13.33
C GLN A 99 -11.68 2.75 14.53
N THR A 100 -12.46 1.69 14.67
CA THR A 100 -12.35 0.73 15.78
C THR A 100 -11.09 -0.14 15.66
N LEU A 101 -10.67 -0.47 14.44
CA LEU A 101 -9.54 -1.35 14.19
C LEU A 101 -8.20 -0.69 14.50
N GLN A 102 -7.29 -1.46 15.10
CA GLN A 102 -5.88 -1.13 15.24
C GLN A 102 -5.07 -1.62 14.03
N ASP A 103 -3.80 -1.18 13.92
CA ASP A 103 -2.89 -1.63 12.87
C ASP A 103 -2.82 -3.16 12.82
N GLY A 104 -3.06 -3.72 11.64
CA GLY A 104 -3.01 -5.16 11.40
C GLY A 104 -4.26 -5.95 11.80
N GLN A 105 -5.20 -5.37 12.51
CA GLN A 105 -6.46 -6.02 12.86
C GLN A 105 -7.39 -6.19 11.65
N SER A 106 -8.37 -7.05 11.78
CA SER A 106 -9.37 -7.40 10.76
C SER A 106 -10.77 -7.45 11.38
N LYS A 107 -11.77 -7.83 10.58
CA LYS A 107 -13.14 -7.99 11.06
C LYS A 107 -13.27 -8.91 12.28
N ASP A 108 -12.38 -9.90 12.41
CA ASP A 108 -12.46 -10.88 13.47
C ASP A 108 -12.07 -10.30 14.85
N ASP A 109 -11.38 -9.16 14.85
CA ASP A 109 -11.01 -8.40 16.05
C ASP A 109 -12.08 -7.37 16.48
N LEU A 110 -13.14 -7.20 15.69
CA LEU A 110 -14.20 -6.24 15.97
C LEU A 110 -15.20 -6.76 17.03
N PRO A 111 -15.78 -5.86 17.84
CA PRO A 111 -16.95 -6.17 18.66
C PRO A 111 -18.09 -6.77 17.83
N GLU A 112 -18.84 -7.70 18.40
CA GLU A 112 -19.88 -8.45 17.69
C GLU A 112 -20.94 -7.53 17.08
N GLU A 113 -21.27 -6.43 17.73
CA GLU A 113 -22.32 -5.49 17.34
C GLU A 113 -22.03 -4.76 16.03
N ILE A 114 -20.72 -4.62 15.65
CA ILE A 114 -20.32 -3.93 14.43
C ILE A 114 -19.58 -4.87 13.46
N ARG A 115 -19.39 -6.14 13.84
CA ARG A 115 -18.68 -7.12 13.02
C ARG A 115 -19.46 -7.47 11.76
N PRO A 116 -18.86 -7.30 10.56
CA PRO A 116 -19.48 -7.79 9.33
C PRO A 116 -19.70 -9.30 9.35
N LYS A 117 -20.92 -9.73 9.04
CA LYS A 117 -21.30 -11.16 9.03
C LYS A 117 -20.69 -11.94 7.85
N SER A 118 -20.28 -11.24 6.79
CA SER A 118 -19.71 -11.84 5.56
C SER A 118 -18.25 -11.43 5.37
N GLY A 119 -17.56 -12.13 4.47
CA GLY A 119 -16.18 -11.86 4.09
C GLY A 119 -15.18 -12.85 4.70
N TYR A 120 -14.02 -12.96 4.06
CA TYR A 120 -12.90 -13.80 4.50
C TYR A 120 -12.12 -13.11 5.64
N GLY A 121 -11.24 -13.83 6.35
CA GLY A 121 -10.48 -13.33 7.48
C GLY A 121 -9.59 -12.10 7.22
N ASN A 122 -9.22 -11.86 5.96
CA ASN A 122 -8.45 -10.67 5.55
C ASN A 122 -9.28 -9.50 5.04
N THR A 123 -10.62 -9.58 5.13
CA THR A 123 -11.50 -8.47 4.75
C THR A 123 -11.70 -7.51 5.91
N TYR A 124 -12.12 -6.29 5.61
CA TYR A 124 -12.22 -5.22 6.60
C TYR A 124 -10.97 -5.12 7.47
N ALA A 125 -9.79 -5.26 6.86
CA ALA A 125 -8.55 -5.34 7.59
C ALA A 125 -7.69 -4.11 7.38
N LYS A 126 -7.12 -3.61 8.49
CA LYS A 126 -6.23 -2.45 8.53
C LYS A 126 -4.79 -2.89 8.20
N LEU A 127 -4.07 -2.08 7.45
CA LEU A 127 -2.65 -2.28 7.17
C LEU A 127 -1.81 -1.96 8.41
N TRP A 128 -0.52 -2.27 8.34
CA TRP A 128 0.47 -1.88 9.34
C TRP A 128 1.24 -0.66 8.82
N TRP A 129 1.36 0.36 9.65
CA TRP A 129 2.08 1.58 9.27
C TRP A 129 3.59 1.34 9.07
N GLU A 130 4.20 0.60 9.99
CA GLU A 130 5.65 0.33 10.04
C GLU A 130 6.04 -1.00 9.36
N ARG A 131 5.24 -1.51 8.42
CA ARG A 131 5.55 -2.72 7.64
C ARG A 131 5.24 -2.50 6.16
N PRO A 132 5.84 -3.28 5.24
CA PRO A 132 5.42 -3.31 3.85
C PRO A 132 3.94 -3.67 3.73
N SER A 133 3.27 -3.16 2.71
CA SER A 133 1.88 -3.50 2.41
C SER A 133 1.74 -4.98 2.03
N THR A 134 0.57 -5.53 2.22
CA THR A 134 0.18 -6.80 1.58
C THR A 134 0.02 -6.63 0.08
N THR A 135 -0.04 -7.73 -0.66
CA THR A 135 -0.28 -7.73 -2.10
C THR A 135 -1.49 -6.88 -2.47
N ILE A 136 -1.30 -5.92 -3.38
CA ILE A 136 -2.37 -5.13 -3.95
C ILE A 136 -3.17 -6.02 -4.93
N THR A 137 -4.47 -6.13 -4.65
CA THR A 137 -5.43 -6.88 -5.46
C THR A 137 -6.24 -5.92 -6.35
N ARG A 138 -7.02 -6.46 -7.28
CA ARG A 138 -7.93 -5.68 -8.13
C ARG A 138 -8.88 -4.78 -7.30
N ASN A 139 -9.34 -5.25 -6.15
CA ASN A 139 -10.26 -4.53 -5.27
C ASN A 139 -9.53 -3.81 -4.12
N PHE A 140 -8.36 -3.23 -4.39
CA PHE A 140 -7.45 -2.68 -3.39
C PHE A 140 -8.02 -1.51 -2.57
N ALA A 141 -9.10 -0.89 -3.02
CA ALA A 141 -9.81 0.19 -2.31
C ALA A 141 -11.17 -0.25 -1.73
N CYS A 142 -11.45 -1.58 -1.72
CA CYS A 142 -12.70 -2.12 -1.22
C CYS A 142 -12.47 -2.92 0.09
N PRO A 143 -12.81 -2.38 1.27
CA PRO A 143 -12.56 -3.03 2.55
C PRO A 143 -13.22 -4.40 2.71
N SER A 144 -14.38 -4.61 2.10
CA SER A 144 -15.08 -5.91 2.13
C SER A 144 -14.39 -7.02 1.32
N SER A 145 -13.38 -6.67 0.52
CA SER A 145 -12.71 -7.62 -0.38
C SER A 145 -11.22 -7.83 -0.06
N SER A 146 -10.61 -6.94 0.72
CA SER A 146 -9.17 -7.00 0.95
C SER A 146 -8.72 -6.25 2.21
N ARG A 147 -7.45 -6.48 2.61
CA ARG A 147 -6.75 -5.66 3.58
C ARG A 147 -6.31 -4.35 2.93
N CYS A 148 -7.14 -3.32 3.01
CA CYS A 148 -6.90 -2.06 2.32
C CYS A 148 -7.17 -0.81 3.16
N ILE A 149 -7.53 -0.96 4.45
CA ILE A 149 -7.81 0.17 5.32
C ILE A 149 -6.50 0.87 5.66
N HIS A 150 -6.47 2.20 5.44
CA HIS A 150 -5.33 3.05 5.77
C HIS A 150 -5.13 3.11 7.30
N PRO A 151 -3.90 2.90 7.82
CA PRO A 151 -3.66 2.79 9.26
C PRO A 151 -4.00 4.06 10.04
N ARG A 152 -3.73 5.23 9.46
CA ARG A 152 -3.86 6.53 10.13
C ARG A 152 -5.19 7.22 9.86
N ASP A 153 -5.70 7.15 8.63
CA ASP A 153 -6.83 7.95 8.19
C ASP A 153 -8.19 7.24 8.31
N SER A 154 -8.22 5.98 8.73
CA SER A 154 -9.45 5.17 8.88
C SER A 154 -10.37 5.23 7.65
N ARG A 155 -9.79 5.03 6.48
CA ARG A 155 -10.44 5.00 5.15
C ARG A 155 -9.81 3.92 4.26
N ALA A 156 -10.42 3.65 3.13
CA ALA A 156 -9.74 2.91 2.09
C ALA A 156 -8.67 3.78 1.40
N ARG A 157 -7.71 3.13 0.75
CA ARG A 157 -6.58 3.79 0.06
C ARG A 157 -7.04 4.55 -1.18
N SER A 158 -6.33 5.63 -1.50
CA SER A 158 -6.43 6.33 -2.79
C SER A 158 -5.69 5.57 -3.90
N ILE A 159 -5.93 5.96 -5.16
CA ILE A 159 -5.22 5.42 -6.33
C ILE A 159 -3.72 5.72 -6.22
N ARG A 160 -3.33 6.94 -5.84
CA ARG A 160 -1.92 7.34 -5.66
C ARG A 160 -1.22 6.49 -4.61
N GLU A 161 -1.83 6.23 -3.49
CA GLU A 161 -1.28 5.32 -2.48
C GLU A 161 -1.08 3.90 -3.04
N GLY A 162 -2.09 3.38 -3.73
CA GLY A 162 -1.99 2.07 -4.38
C GLY A 162 -0.88 2.00 -5.44
N ALA A 163 -0.70 3.05 -6.24
CA ALA A 163 0.35 3.17 -7.24
C ALA A 163 1.75 3.15 -6.62
N ARG A 164 1.97 3.96 -5.57
CA ARG A 164 3.24 3.99 -4.84
C ARG A 164 3.61 2.64 -4.22
N LEU A 165 2.64 1.91 -3.70
CA LEU A 165 2.89 0.57 -3.16
C LEU A 165 3.27 -0.47 -4.24
N GLN A 166 3.17 -0.11 -5.50
CA GLN A 166 3.70 -0.86 -6.64
C GLN A 166 4.93 -0.18 -7.28
N SER A 167 5.50 0.81 -6.61
CA SER A 167 6.65 1.60 -7.07
C SER A 167 6.39 2.34 -8.40
N VAL A 168 5.13 2.70 -8.67
CA VAL A 168 4.77 3.53 -9.82
C VAL A 168 5.14 4.98 -9.49
N PRO A 169 5.94 5.68 -10.34
CA PRO A 169 6.28 7.08 -10.13
C PRO A 169 5.07 8.01 -10.13
N ASP A 170 5.19 9.15 -9.44
CA ASP A 170 4.08 10.09 -9.27
C ASP A 170 3.76 10.93 -10.51
N ASP A 171 4.67 11.00 -11.47
CA ASP A 171 4.46 11.62 -12.78
C ASP A 171 3.65 10.71 -13.74
N TYR A 172 3.50 9.43 -13.42
CA TYR A 172 2.64 8.52 -14.17
C TYR A 172 1.16 8.91 -13.96
N ARG A 173 0.43 9.10 -15.09
CA ARG A 173 -0.97 9.53 -15.14
C ARG A 173 -1.84 8.52 -15.87
#